data_b463b7e0d8c3a3cf43d9ea09fa1c799d
#
_entry.id   b463b7e0d8c3a3cf43d9ea09fa1c799d
#
_cell.length_a   1.000
_cell.length_b   1.000
_cell.length_c   1.000
_cell.angle_alpha   90.00
_cell.angle_beta   90.00
_cell.angle_gamma   90.00
#
_symmetry.space_group_name_H-M   'P 1'
#
loop_
_entity.id
_entity.type
_entity.pdbx_description
1 polymer ?
#
loop_
_entity_poly.entity_id
_entity_poly.type
_entity_poly.pdbx_seq_one_letter_code
_entity_poly.pdbx_strand_id
1 'polypeptide(L)'
;MPTELENYLQRLEDLRGQIKNLIATVAPELLDWRPVQAGGEQTNSLAVLVAHISGAEHFWIGEVIGGKPPTRDRQAEFSTKASSQTELFNLIDQTSQETSAVLSALPPGALELFRLVDGKDVPVRWALLHVVDHTALHLGHMQMTYQLLTGGTIQSPLWKQRIP
;
A
#
# COMPACT_ATOMS: atom_id res chain seq x y z
N MET A 1 -26.55 -2.90 -0.90
CA MET A 1 -25.31 -2.94 -1.71
C MET A 1 -24.31 -2.03 -1.02
N PRO A 2 -23.04 -2.41 -0.94
CA PRO A 2 -22.02 -1.53 -0.39
C PRO A 2 -21.92 -0.25 -1.22
N THR A 3 -21.61 0.85 -0.55
CA THR A 3 -21.31 2.13 -1.22
C THR A 3 -20.00 2.05 -1.99
N GLU A 4 -19.74 3.01 -2.89
CA GLU A 4 -18.47 3.07 -3.61
C GLU A 4 -17.27 3.21 -2.65
N LEU A 5 -17.40 4.00 -1.58
CA LEU A 5 -16.35 4.13 -0.54
C LEU A 5 -16.09 2.81 0.21
N GLU A 6 -17.13 2.08 0.55
CA GLU A 6 -17.01 0.76 1.18
C GLU A 6 -16.29 -0.24 0.24
N ASN A 7 -16.55 -0.17 -1.07
CA ASN A 7 -15.84 -0.99 -2.05
C ASN A 7 -14.34 -0.66 -2.10
N TYR A 8 -13.96 0.62 -2.04
CA TYR A 8 -12.54 1.01 -1.96
C TYR A 8 -11.88 0.49 -0.68
N LEU A 9 -12.52 0.69 0.48
CA LEU A 9 -12.02 0.19 1.76
C LEU A 9 -11.83 -1.32 1.73
N GLN A 10 -12.85 -2.06 1.32
CA GLN A 10 -12.78 -3.53 1.23
C GLN A 10 -11.67 -4.00 0.31
N ARG A 11 -11.48 -3.31 -0.82
CA ARG A 11 -10.41 -3.65 -1.76
C ARG A 11 -9.02 -3.40 -1.18
N LEU A 12 -8.81 -2.29 -0.48
CA LEU A 12 -7.54 -1.99 0.19
C LEU A 12 -7.26 -2.99 1.31
N GLU A 13 -8.27 -3.36 2.10
CA GLU A 13 -8.11 -4.38 3.15
C GLU A 13 -7.73 -5.75 2.59
N ASP A 14 -8.35 -6.17 1.47
CA ASP A 14 -7.96 -7.41 0.78
C ASP A 14 -6.50 -7.38 0.32
N LEU A 15 -6.06 -6.27 -0.28
CA LEU A 15 -4.68 -6.09 -0.73
C LEU A 15 -3.68 -6.12 0.43
N ARG A 16 -3.98 -5.40 1.53
CA ARG A 16 -3.15 -5.40 2.75
C ARG A 16 -3.09 -6.79 3.39
N GLY A 17 -4.21 -7.50 3.41
CA GLY A 17 -4.27 -8.89 3.90
C GLY A 17 -3.36 -9.83 3.11
N GLN A 18 -3.35 -9.71 1.77
CA GLN A 18 -2.44 -10.47 0.92
C GLN A 18 -0.97 -10.13 1.17
N ILE A 19 -0.65 -8.84 1.33
CA ILE A 19 0.71 -8.38 1.64
C ILE A 19 1.16 -8.95 2.99
N LYS A 20 0.34 -8.84 4.04
CA LYS A 20 0.66 -9.38 5.38
C LYS A 20 0.87 -10.89 5.33
N ASN A 21 0.01 -11.64 4.62
CA ASN A 21 0.15 -13.08 4.46
C ASN A 21 1.44 -13.48 3.75
N LEU A 22 1.85 -12.73 2.70
CA LEU A 22 3.11 -12.96 2.01
C LEU A 22 4.30 -12.71 2.94
N ILE A 23 4.33 -11.58 3.64
CA ILE A 23 5.43 -11.19 4.55
C ILE A 23 5.53 -12.16 5.74
N ALA A 24 4.41 -12.64 6.28
CA ALA A 24 4.38 -13.57 7.40
C ALA A 24 5.20 -14.86 7.17
N THR A 25 5.39 -15.23 5.91
CA THR A 25 6.13 -16.45 5.54
C THR A 25 7.62 -16.21 5.26
N VAL A 26 8.08 -14.95 5.29
CA VAL A 26 9.48 -14.57 5.01
C VAL A 26 10.24 -14.47 6.33
N ALA A 27 11.42 -15.08 6.40
CA ALA A 27 12.29 -14.95 7.57
C ALA A 27 12.73 -13.50 7.77
N PRO A 28 12.81 -12.99 9.03
CA PRO A 28 13.11 -11.58 9.31
C PRO A 28 14.34 -11.04 8.61
N GLU A 29 15.42 -11.82 8.59
CA GLU A 29 16.70 -11.48 7.97
C GLU A 29 16.64 -11.33 6.45
N LEU A 30 15.56 -11.77 5.82
CA LEU A 30 15.33 -11.71 4.38
C LEU A 30 14.40 -10.57 3.95
N LEU A 31 13.82 -9.82 4.90
CA LEU A 31 12.89 -8.73 4.61
C LEU A 31 13.56 -7.59 3.82
N ASP A 32 14.86 -7.42 4.01
CA ASP A 32 15.67 -6.39 3.33
C ASP A 32 16.39 -6.90 2.06
N TRP A 33 16.19 -8.16 1.71
CA TRP A 33 16.80 -8.72 0.51
C TRP A 33 16.28 -8.06 -0.77
N ARG A 34 17.18 -7.83 -1.73
CA ARG A 34 16.85 -7.21 -3.03
C ARG A 34 17.27 -8.15 -4.17
N PRO A 35 16.41 -8.37 -5.18
CA PRO A 35 16.73 -9.23 -6.33
C PRO A 35 17.98 -8.80 -7.12
N VAL A 36 18.18 -7.48 -7.26
CA VAL A 36 19.36 -6.91 -7.91
C VAL A 36 20.05 -5.96 -6.94
N GLN A 37 21.33 -6.25 -6.63
CA GLN A 37 22.09 -5.50 -5.63
C GLN A 37 23.20 -4.63 -6.22
N ALA A 38 23.51 -4.78 -7.52
CA ALA A 38 24.58 -4.05 -8.18
C ALA A 38 24.16 -3.59 -9.58
N GLY A 39 24.66 -2.45 -10.03
CA GLY A 39 24.54 -2.01 -11.42
C GLY A 39 23.52 -0.91 -11.70
N GLY A 40 23.43 0.12 -10.86
CA GLY A 40 22.74 1.39 -11.18
C GLY A 40 21.28 1.48 -10.73
N GLU A 41 20.39 0.65 -11.22
CA GLU A 41 19.00 0.62 -10.74
C GLU A 41 18.80 -0.56 -9.78
N GLN A 42 18.63 -0.24 -8.50
CA GLN A 42 18.37 -1.24 -7.48
C GLN A 42 16.91 -1.60 -7.45
N THR A 43 16.61 -2.91 -7.39
CA THR A 43 15.27 -3.37 -7.06
C THR A 43 14.95 -3.10 -5.59
N ASN A 44 13.66 -3.07 -5.25
CA ASN A 44 13.22 -2.81 -3.88
C ASN A 44 13.06 -4.12 -3.08
N SER A 45 13.40 -4.05 -1.79
CA SER A 45 13.12 -5.12 -0.83
C SER A 45 11.65 -5.13 -0.42
N LEU A 46 11.21 -6.19 0.26
CA LEU A 46 9.86 -6.26 0.82
C LEU A 46 9.62 -5.14 1.85
N ALA A 47 10.61 -4.84 2.70
CA ALA A 47 10.53 -3.74 3.66
C ALA A 47 10.32 -2.39 2.98
N VAL A 48 11.09 -2.09 1.94
CA VAL A 48 10.94 -0.87 1.15
C VAL A 48 9.57 -0.80 0.47
N LEU A 49 9.12 -1.88 -0.13
CA LEU A 49 7.82 -1.90 -0.81
C LEU A 49 6.65 -1.65 0.16
N VAL A 50 6.71 -2.21 1.38
CA VAL A 50 5.70 -1.92 2.42
C VAL A 50 5.74 -0.47 2.85
N ALA A 51 6.92 0.07 3.14
CA ALA A 51 7.06 1.48 3.51
C ALA A 51 6.52 2.41 2.41
N HIS A 52 6.83 2.08 1.16
CA HIS A 52 6.43 2.88 0.01
C HIS A 52 4.91 2.88 -0.23
N ILE A 53 4.25 1.72 -0.17
CA ILE A 53 2.78 1.68 -0.32
C ILE A 53 2.07 2.37 0.85
N SER A 54 2.56 2.18 2.08
CA SER A 54 2.00 2.84 3.26
C SER A 54 2.18 4.36 3.19
N GLY A 55 3.35 4.84 2.79
CA GLY A 55 3.61 6.25 2.60
C GLY A 55 2.79 6.87 1.45
N ALA A 56 2.59 6.13 0.36
CA ALA A 56 1.75 6.58 -0.74
C ALA A 56 0.27 6.65 -0.33
N GLU A 57 -0.23 5.67 0.40
CA GLU A 57 -1.59 5.66 0.92
C GLU A 57 -1.82 6.79 1.93
N HIS A 58 -0.88 7.00 2.88
CA HIS A 58 -0.89 8.13 3.81
C HIS A 58 -0.95 9.46 3.05
N PHE A 59 -0.11 9.67 2.05
CA PHE A 59 -0.11 10.89 1.24
C PHE A 59 -1.46 11.13 0.58
N TRP A 60 -1.94 10.17 -0.21
CA TRP A 60 -3.16 10.38 -0.98
C TRP A 60 -4.42 10.45 -0.13
N ILE A 61 -4.53 9.58 0.88
CA ILE A 61 -5.75 9.51 1.70
C ILE A 61 -5.62 10.42 2.92
N GLY A 62 -4.52 10.37 3.66
CA GLY A 62 -4.33 11.18 4.85
C GLY A 62 -4.15 12.66 4.54
N GLU A 63 -3.13 12.99 3.74
CA GLU A 63 -2.77 14.39 3.48
C GLU A 63 -3.69 15.02 2.41
N VAL A 64 -3.82 14.41 1.22
CA VAL A 64 -4.56 15.02 0.11
C VAL A 64 -6.06 15.00 0.33
N ILE A 65 -6.66 13.84 0.64
CA ILE A 65 -8.10 13.72 0.83
C ILE A 65 -8.51 14.22 2.21
N GLY A 66 -7.83 13.76 3.26
CA GLY A 66 -8.14 14.05 4.65
C GLY A 66 -7.67 15.42 5.15
N GLY A 67 -6.81 16.12 4.39
CA GLY A 67 -6.30 17.44 4.75
C GLY A 67 -5.35 17.43 5.93
N LYS A 68 -4.70 16.31 6.23
CA LYS A 68 -3.68 16.26 7.28
C LYS A 68 -2.42 17.03 6.87
N PRO A 69 -1.61 17.48 7.84
CA PRO A 69 -0.32 18.12 7.56
C PRO A 69 0.58 17.20 6.70
N PRO A 70 1.37 17.78 5.77
CA PRO A 70 2.28 16.99 4.94
C PRO A 70 3.44 16.47 5.81
N THR A 71 3.50 15.15 5.96
CA THR A 71 4.50 14.45 6.78
C THR A 71 5.20 13.32 6.04
N ARG A 72 4.78 13.03 4.79
CA ARG A 72 5.39 11.98 3.99
C ARG A 72 6.84 12.29 3.65
N ASP A 73 7.75 11.39 4.00
CA ASP A 73 9.14 11.40 3.52
C ASP A 73 9.35 10.26 2.53
N ARG A 74 9.12 10.55 1.24
CA ARG A 74 9.25 9.57 0.17
C ARG A 74 10.69 9.04 0.05
N GLN A 75 11.70 9.83 0.35
CA GLN A 75 13.09 9.38 0.26
C GLN A 75 13.45 8.40 1.37
N ALA A 76 12.95 8.63 2.58
CA ALA A 76 13.12 7.71 3.69
C ALA A 76 12.49 6.33 3.41
N GLU A 77 11.36 6.27 2.68
CA GLU A 77 10.71 5.00 2.30
C GLU A 77 11.69 4.05 1.61
N PHE A 78 12.52 4.54 0.68
CA PHE A 78 13.47 3.73 -0.10
C PHE A 78 14.72 3.31 0.68
N SER A 79 14.92 3.89 1.86
CA SER A 79 15.99 3.55 2.80
C SER A 79 15.50 2.65 3.95
N THR A 80 14.23 2.28 3.95
CA THR A 80 13.62 1.47 5.01
C THR A 80 14.27 0.11 5.11
N LYS A 81 14.53 -0.29 6.37
CA LYS A 81 14.91 -1.63 6.78
C LYS A 81 13.95 -2.12 7.83
N ALA A 82 13.77 -3.43 7.93
CA ALA A 82 12.92 -4.03 8.93
C ALA A 82 13.63 -5.18 9.64
N SER A 83 13.57 -5.18 10.96
CA SER A 83 14.12 -6.25 11.79
C SER A 83 13.10 -7.36 12.08
N SER A 84 11.82 -7.10 11.81
CA SER A 84 10.74 -8.06 12.04
C SER A 84 9.53 -7.79 11.13
N GLN A 85 8.72 -8.82 10.92
CA GLN A 85 7.43 -8.69 10.24
C GLN A 85 6.47 -7.78 11.04
N THR A 86 6.57 -7.79 12.36
CA THR A 86 5.72 -6.98 13.24
C THR A 86 5.87 -5.48 12.97
N GLU A 87 7.08 -5.01 12.68
CA GLU A 87 7.31 -3.60 12.30
C GLU A 87 6.51 -3.24 11.03
N LEU A 88 6.59 -4.09 10.01
CA LEU A 88 5.88 -3.88 8.75
C LEU A 88 4.36 -4.00 8.93
N PHE A 89 3.89 -4.94 9.76
CA PHE A 89 2.46 -5.08 10.06
C PHE A 89 1.92 -3.85 10.77
N ASN A 90 2.66 -3.32 11.76
CA ASN A 90 2.26 -2.11 12.47
C ASN A 90 2.13 -0.92 11.52
N LEU A 91 3.05 -0.77 10.57
CA LEU A 91 2.99 0.30 9.57
C LEU A 91 1.74 0.17 8.69
N ILE A 92 1.45 -1.04 8.18
CA ILE A 92 0.23 -1.31 7.40
C ILE A 92 -1.03 -1.03 8.22
N ASP A 93 -1.06 -1.46 9.50
CA ASP A 93 -2.23 -1.30 10.35
C ASP A 93 -2.48 0.16 10.74
N GLN A 94 -1.44 0.94 11.01
CA GLN A 94 -1.56 2.38 11.25
C GLN A 94 -2.13 3.09 10.02
N THR A 95 -1.62 2.78 8.83
CA THR A 95 -2.11 3.35 7.57
C THR A 95 -3.56 2.94 7.31
N SER A 96 -3.92 1.67 7.58
CA SER A 96 -5.29 1.18 7.46
C SER A 96 -6.26 1.90 8.37
N GLN A 97 -5.88 2.12 9.64
CA GLN A 97 -6.71 2.87 10.60
C GLN A 97 -6.91 4.33 10.15
N GLU A 98 -5.85 4.96 9.67
CA GLU A 98 -5.94 6.32 9.13
C GLU A 98 -6.89 6.39 7.94
N THR A 99 -6.73 5.50 6.97
CA THR A 99 -7.60 5.41 5.79
C THR A 99 -9.05 5.24 6.19
N SER A 100 -9.34 4.30 7.10
CA SER A 100 -10.70 4.06 7.58
C SER A 100 -11.30 5.30 8.25
N ALA A 101 -10.51 5.99 9.09
CA ALA A 101 -10.96 7.21 9.76
C ALA A 101 -11.26 8.34 8.77
N VAL A 102 -10.37 8.57 7.80
CA VAL A 102 -10.56 9.62 6.78
C VAL A 102 -11.78 9.33 5.92
N LEU A 103 -11.91 8.11 5.37
CA LEU A 103 -12.99 7.78 4.46
C LEU A 103 -14.34 7.75 5.15
N SER A 104 -14.40 7.32 6.43
CA SER A 104 -15.65 7.35 7.22
C SER A 104 -16.11 8.77 7.56
N ALA A 105 -15.22 9.74 7.58
CA ALA A 105 -15.53 11.15 7.86
C ALA A 105 -15.92 11.95 6.60
N LEU A 106 -15.82 11.36 5.41
CA LEU A 106 -16.11 12.06 4.17
C LEU A 106 -17.64 12.35 4.05
N PRO A 107 -18.02 13.57 3.64
CA PRO A 107 -19.42 13.88 3.42
C PRO A 107 -19.96 13.19 2.16
N PRO A 108 -21.29 13.03 2.05
CA PRO A 108 -21.92 12.59 0.81
C PRO A 108 -21.46 13.43 -0.38
N GLY A 109 -21.14 12.78 -1.50
CA GLY A 109 -20.67 13.46 -2.72
C GLY A 109 -19.17 13.81 -2.70
N ALA A 110 -18.43 13.43 -1.67
CA ALA A 110 -16.99 13.73 -1.57
C ALA A 110 -16.18 13.20 -2.75
N LEU A 111 -16.60 12.11 -3.37
CA LEU A 111 -15.92 11.52 -4.55
C LEU A 111 -15.91 12.44 -5.77
N GLU A 112 -16.84 13.39 -5.84
CA GLU A 112 -16.93 14.38 -6.92
C GLU A 112 -16.10 15.65 -6.65
N LEU A 113 -15.53 15.76 -5.44
CA LEU A 113 -14.68 16.89 -5.08
C LEU A 113 -13.28 16.75 -5.67
N PHE A 114 -12.61 17.90 -5.76
CA PHE A 114 -11.23 17.99 -6.21
C PHE A 114 -10.31 18.41 -5.05
N ARG A 115 -9.05 18.03 -5.17
CA ARG A 115 -7.96 18.46 -4.29
C ARG A 115 -6.82 19.02 -5.12
N LEU A 116 -6.23 20.12 -4.68
CA LEU A 116 -5.08 20.70 -5.36
C LEU A 116 -3.80 19.94 -4.96
N VAL A 117 -3.12 19.34 -5.95
CA VAL A 117 -1.86 18.62 -5.76
C VAL A 117 -0.87 19.12 -6.81
N ASP A 118 0.23 19.71 -6.39
CA ASP A 118 1.25 20.27 -7.29
C ASP A 118 0.68 21.17 -8.39
N GLY A 119 -0.29 22.02 -8.03
CA GLY A 119 -0.93 22.96 -8.93
C GLY A 119 -1.97 22.33 -9.89
N LYS A 120 -2.34 21.07 -9.69
CA LYS A 120 -3.34 20.35 -10.50
C LYS A 120 -4.56 19.96 -9.66
N ASP A 121 -5.73 20.09 -10.24
CA ASP A 121 -6.98 19.62 -9.66
C ASP A 121 -7.09 18.10 -9.83
N VAL A 122 -7.03 17.37 -8.72
CA VAL A 122 -7.11 15.90 -8.67
C VAL A 122 -8.47 15.49 -8.08
N PRO A 123 -9.30 14.73 -8.82
CA PRO A 123 -10.55 14.21 -8.28
C PRO A 123 -10.29 13.26 -7.10
N VAL A 124 -11.09 13.35 -6.04
CA VAL A 124 -10.98 12.43 -4.89
C VAL A 124 -11.13 10.96 -5.33
N ARG A 125 -12.08 10.69 -6.23
CA ARG A 125 -12.26 9.35 -6.82
C ARG A 125 -10.98 8.85 -7.50
N TRP A 126 -10.30 9.70 -8.27
CA TRP A 126 -9.04 9.33 -8.92
C TRP A 126 -7.95 9.00 -7.89
N ALA A 127 -7.83 9.79 -6.84
CA ALA A 127 -6.84 9.55 -5.79
C ALA A 127 -7.05 8.18 -5.11
N LEU A 128 -8.31 7.82 -4.82
CA LEU A 128 -8.65 6.51 -4.25
C LEU A 128 -8.35 5.35 -5.22
N LEU A 129 -8.73 5.49 -6.49
CA LEU A 129 -8.39 4.51 -7.53
C LEU A 129 -6.88 4.34 -7.64
N HIS A 130 -6.14 5.47 -7.66
CA HIS A 130 -4.69 5.44 -7.72
C HIS A 130 -4.06 4.67 -6.55
N VAL A 131 -4.55 4.84 -5.33
CA VAL A 131 -4.04 4.08 -4.17
C VAL A 131 -4.31 2.58 -4.33
N VAL A 132 -5.49 2.20 -4.80
CA VAL A 132 -5.81 0.79 -5.06
C VAL A 132 -4.90 0.19 -6.13
N ASP A 133 -4.75 0.87 -7.27
CA ASP A 133 -3.90 0.41 -8.37
C ASP A 133 -2.43 0.35 -7.96
N HIS A 134 -1.94 1.37 -7.26
CA HIS A 134 -0.58 1.45 -6.76
C HIS A 134 -0.27 0.31 -5.78
N THR A 135 -1.16 0.04 -4.84
CA THR A 135 -0.99 -1.06 -3.88
C THR A 135 -1.03 -2.42 -4.57
N ALA A 136 -1.93 -2.60 -5.55
CA ALA A 136 -2.02 -3.84 -6.33
C ALA A 136 -0.77 -4.08 -7.20
N LEU A 137 -0.25 -3.02 -7.84
CA LEU A 137 0.99 -3.08 -8.61
C LEU A 137 2.17 -3.52 -7.73
N HIS A 138 2.32 -2.88 -6.56
CA HIS A 138 3.42 -3.21 -5.66
C HIS A 138 3.25 -4.56 -4.96
N LEU A 139 2.03 -5.04 -4.73
CA LEU A 139 1.80 -6.43 -4.33
C LEU A 139 2.36 -7.40 -5.39
N GLY A 140 2.15 -7.12 -6.68
CA GLY A 140 2.76 -7.90 -7.77
C GLY A 140 4.31 -7.89 -7.70
N HIS A 141 4.92 -6.73 -7.43
CA HIS A 141 6.37 -6.65 -7.21
C HIS A 141 6.82 -7.46 -5.98
N MET A 142 6.08 -7.41 -4.87
CA MET A 142 6.37 -8.21 -3.68
C MET A 142 6.29 -9.71 -3.98
N GLN A 143 5.28 -10.14 -4.74
CA GLN A 143 5.12 -11.53 -5.15
C GLN A 143 6.31 -12.01 -6.00
N MET A 144 6.75 -11.20 -6.96
CA MET A 144 7.95 -11.51 -7.76
C MET A 144 9.21 -11.56 -6.90
N THR A 145 9.40 -10.58 -6.00
CA THR A 145 10.52 -10.56 -5.05
C THR A 145 10.53 -11.82 -4.19
N TYR A 146 9.38 -12.20 -3.66
CA TYR A 146 9.20 -13.43 -2.86
C TYR A 146 9.57 -14.68 -3.65
N GLN A 147 9.10 -14.82 -4.89
CA GLN A 147 9.40 -15.98 -5.73
C GLN A 147 10.90 -16.07 -6.05
N LEU A 148 11.54 -14.94 -6.35
CA LEU A 148 12.98 -14.90 -6.61
C LEU A 148 13.80 -15.23 -5.35
N LEU A 149 13.33 -14.81 -4.18
CA LEU A 149 13.98 -15.03 -2.89
C LEU A 149 13.88 -16.50 -2.45
N THR A 150 12.70 -17.12 -2.59
CA THR A 150 12.39 -18.41 -1.96
C THR A 150 12.36 -19.56 -2.96
N GLY A 151 12.27 -19.31 -4.25
CA GLY A 151 11.94 -20.31 -5.28
C GLY A 151 10.52 -20.87 -5.11
N GLY A 152 9.71 -20.28 -4.22
CA GLY A 152 8.39 -20.77 -3.85
C GLY A 152 7.29 -20.33 -4.79
N THR A 153 6.14 -20.97 -4.66
CA THR A 153 4.92 -20.57 -5.35
C THR A 153 4.08 -19.63 -4.48
N ILE A 154 3.48 -18.64 -5.09
CA ILE A 154 2.52 -17.78 -4.41
C ILE A 154 1.18 -18.51 -4.35
N GLN A 155 0.73 -18.81 -3.15
CA GLN A 155 -0.65 -19.23 -2.92
C GLN A 155 -1.54 -18.00 -2.87
N SER A 156 -1.93 -17.51 -4.03
CA SER A 156 -2.92 -16.44 -4.10
C SER A 156 -4.31 -17.05 -4.16
N PRO A 157 -5.28 -16.60 -3.35
CA PRO A 157 -6.66 -17.03 -3.49
C PRO A 157 -7.11 -16.78 -4.93
N LEU A 158 -7.86 -17.73 -5.49
CA LEU A 158 -8.46 -17.53 -6.80
C LEU A 158 -9.27 -16.24 -6.80
N TRP A 159 -9.23 -15.50 -7.90
CA TRP A 159 -9.93 -14.20 -8.02
C TRP A 159 -11.44 -14.31 -7.68
N LYS A 160 -12.07 -15.48 -7.92
CA LYS A 160 -13.46 -15.76 -7.55
C LYS A 160 -13.74 -15.67 -6.04
N GLN A 161 -12.74 -15.87 -5.20
CA GLN A 161 -12.87 -15.78 -3.75
C GLN A 161 -12.83 -14.33 -3.24
N ARG A 162 -12.59 -13.37 -4.13
CA ARG A 162 -12.50 -11.94 -3.83
C ARG A 162 -13.68 -11.14 -4.36
N ILE A 163 -14.64 -11.82 -4.97
CA ILE A 163 -15.91 -11.19 -5.37
C ILE A 163 -16.76 -11.07 -4.11
N PRO A 164 -17.20 -9.86 -3.72
CA PRO A 164 -18.03 -9.65 -2.55
C PRO A 164 -19.39 -10.35 -2.68
#